data_e844269e58ec99ff3737fa50f4f6160b
#
_entry.id   e844269e58ec99ff3737fa50f4f6160b
#
_cell.length_a   1.000
_cell.length_b   1.000
_cell.length_c   1.000
_cell.angle_alpha   90.00
_cell.angle_beta   90.00
_cell.angle_gamma   90.00
#
_symmetry.space_group_name_H-M   'P 1'
#
loop_
_entity.id
_entity.type
_entity.pdbx_description
1 polymer ?
#
loop_
_entity_poly.entity_id
_entity_poly.type
_entity_poly.pdbx_seq_one_letter_code
_entity_poly.pdbx_strand_id
1 'polypeptide(L)'
;MSSSFNIDFHRAEFFNSNDVVVETARGLEYGTIVVAPKEIDESELVSPLKPIIRVATDEDRQIYSENKEKAKETFELCQQKIKEHSLNMFLIDCEYTFDRNKLIFYFTAEGRIDFRDLVKDLAAIFKTRIELRQIGVRDEAKSIGGLGPCGRKLCCSSWLGDFQPVSIKMAKDQSLSLNPTKISGICGRLFCCLKYEHDVYAEAIDAMPVVGSLVKVDELKGKVIEVNPLLEQLRIEFNDKTIKICHKDEVKVLHEPKKCGGCGLRDEGLDEATLRELKKLED
;
A
#
# COMPACT_ATOMS: atom_id res chain seq x y z
N MET A 1 8.55 12.17 -2.60
CA MET A 1 7.84 10.95 -3.09
C MET A 1 8.57 10.43 -4.31
N SER A 2 9.16 9.22 -4.25
CA SER A 2 9.79 8.63 -5.43
C SER A 2 8.71 8.06 -6.35
N SER A 3 8.47 8.72 -7.46
CA SER A 3 7.60 8.21 -8.52
C SER A 3 8.46 7.32 -9.43
N SER A 4 8.10 6.07 -9.63
CA SER A 4 8.69 5.22 -10.65
C SER A 4 7.99 5.50 -11.98
N PHE A 5 8.77 5.84 -13.00
CA PHE A 5 8.25 6.10 -14.34
C PHE A 5 8.78 5.03 -15.29
N ASN A 6 7.93 4.54 -16.18
CA ASN A 6 8.34 3.77 -17.34
C ASN A 6 8.82 4.76 -18.41
N ILE A 7 10.04 4.57 -18.91
CA ILE A 7 10.72 5.55 -19.76
C ILE A 7 11.23 4.85 -21.02
N ASP A 8 11.04 5.51 -22.17
CA ASP A 8 11.51 5.03 -23.46
C ASP A 8 13.00 5.32 -23.66
N PHE A 9 13.78 4.33 -24.08
CA PHE A 9 15.22 4.39 -24.26
C PHE A 9 15.58 4.28 -25.74
N HIS A 10 15.69 5.39 -26.43
CA HIS A 10 16.16 5.40 -27.82
C HIS A 10 17.68 5.42 -28.00
N ARG A 11 18.49 5.44 -26.91
CA ARG A 11 19.96 5.49 -26.99
C ARG A 11 20.63 4.52 -26.02
N ALA A 12 21.68 3.84 -26.53
CA ALA A 12 22.48 2.84 -25.79
C ALA A 12 23.41 3.40 -24.69
N GLU A 13 23.28 4.67 -24.32
CA GLU A 13 24.21 5.37 -23.41
C GLU A 13 23.73 5.40 -21.96
N PHE A 14 22.56 4.81 -21.66
CA PHE A 14 21.97 4.86 -20.33
C PHE A 14 22.23 3.56 -19.56
N PHE A 15 22.96 3.68 -18.45
CA PHE A 15 23.24 2.57 -17.55
C PHE A 15 22.55 2.77 -16.19
N ASN A 16 22.45 1.70 -15.42
CA ASN A 16 22.01 1.77 -14.03
C ASN A 16 22.80 2.83 -13.25
N SER A 17 22.09 3.56 -12.39
CA SER A 17 22.65 4.63 -11.55
C SER A 17 23.02 5.93 -12.27
N ASN A 18 22.71 6.09 -13.56
CA ASN A 18 22.83 7.39 -14.20
C ASN A 18 21.69 8.31 -13.77
N ASP A 19 22.05 9.55 -13.49
CA ASP A 19 21.10 10.60 -13.25
C ASP A 19 20.64 11.20 -14.58
N VAL A 20 19.34 11.45 -14.70
CA VAL A 20 18.70 11.90 -15.94
C VAL A 20 17.69 13.01 -15.69
N VAL A 21 17.45 13.80 -16.72
CA VAL A 21 16.35 14.76 -16.74
C VAL A 21 15.24 14.19 -17.63
N VAL A 22 14.05 14.10 -17.08
CA VAL A 22 12.86 13.51 -17.69
C VAL A 22 11.73 14.52 -17.75
N GLU A 23 10.84 14.38 -18.73
CA GLU A 23 9.59 15.14 -18.76
C GLU A 23 8.48 14.32 -18.13
N THR A 24 7.79 14.91 -17.16
CA THR A 24 6.66 14.28 -16.47
C THR A 24 5.39 15.12 -16.62
N ALA A 25 4.27 14.65 -16.09
CA ALA A 25 3.05 15.45 -16.02
C ALA A 25 3.22 16.75 -15.20
N ARG A 26 4.27 16.84 -14.38
CA ARG A 26 4.57 18.00 -13.53
C ARG A 26 5.53 18.99 -14.19
N GLY A 27 6.19 18.59 -15.26
CA GLY A 27 7.26 19.32 -15.97
C GLY A 27 8.56 18.53 -15.97
N LEU A 28 9.67 19.24 -16.06
CA LEU A 28 11.00 18.64 -15.98
C LEU A 28 11.28 18.15 -14.56
N GLU A 29 11.74 16.90 -14.44
CA GLU A 29 12.13 16.30 -13.17
C GLU A 29 13.53 15.66 -13.28
N TYR A 30 14.25 15.70 -12.17
CA TYR A 30 15.50 14.99 -12.02
C TYR A 30 15.23 13.60 -11.47
N GLY A 31 15.79 12.57 -12.08
CA GLY A 31 15.60 11.18 -11.68
C GLY A 31 16.87 10.38 -11.80
N THR A 32 16.91 9.23 -11.13
CA THR A 32 18.00 8.25 -11.23
C THR A 32 17.48 6.96 -11.82
N ILE A 33 18.18 6.39 -12.80
CA ILE A 33 17.81 5.11 -13.42
C ILE A 33 18.06 3.98 -12.43
N VAL A 34 16.98 3.30 -12.05
CA VAL A 34 17.03 2.20 -11.08
C VAL A 34 17.16 0.83 -11.76
N VAL A 35 16.59 0.69 -12.95
CA VAL A 35 16.61 -0.55 -13.73
C VAL A 35 17.21 -0.27 -15.10
N ALA A 36 18.12 -1.15 -15.56
CA ALA A 36 18.69 -1.05 -16.90
C ALA A 36 17.58 -1.16 -17.97
N PRO A 37 17.79 -0.59 -19.15
CA PRO A 37 16.87 -0.73 -20.28
C PRO A 37 16.58 -2.21 -20.57
N LYS A 38 15.29 -2.52 -20.77
CA LYS A 38 14.83 -3.85 -21.21
C LYS A 38 13.76 -3.67 -22.27
N GLU A 39 13.72 -4.59 -23.22
CA GLU A 39 12.62 -4.67 -24.16
C GLU A 39 11.41 -5.28 -23.46
N ILE A 40 10.24 -4.67 -23.66
CA ILE A 40 8.96 -5.14 -23.13
C ILE A 40 7.91 -5.01 -24.25
N ASP A 41 6.91 -5.91 -24.25
CA ASP A 41 5.80 -5.83 -25.19
C ASP A 41 4.91 -4.60 -24.87
N GLU A 42 4.39 -3.95 -25.92
CA GLU A 42 3.46 -2.83 -25.77
C GLU A 42 2.22 -3.18 -24.93
N SER A 43 1.82 -4.45 -24.95
CA SER A 43 0.68 -4.96 -24.16
C SER A 43 0.92 -4.96 -22.66
N GLU A 44 2.17 -4.93 -22.21
CA GLU A 44 2.55 -4.87 -20.79
C GLU A 44 2.63 -3.43 -20.26
N LEU A 45 2.50 -2.43 -21.13
CA LEU A 45 2.58 -1.02 -20.74
C LEU A 45 1.25 -0.55 -20.11
N VAL A 46 1.32 -0.17 -18.86
CA VAL A 46 0.17 0.37 -18.12
C VAL A 46 -0.14 1.83 -18.51
N SER A 47 0.86 2.57 -19.03
CA SER A 47 0.72 3.96 -19.43
C SER A 47 1.70 4.29 -20.55
N PRO A 48 1.44 5.34 -21.38
CA PRO A 48 2.37 5.77 -22.42
C PRO A 48 3.75 6.08 -21.83
N LEU A 49 4.78 5.58 -22.49
CA LEU A 49 6.16 5.87 -22.11
C LEU A 49 6.46 7.35 -22.32
N LYS A 50 7.27 7.91 -21.42
CA LYS A 50 7.77 9.28 -21.57
C LYS A 50 9.27 9.24 -21.83
N PRO A 51 9.80 10.07 -22.75
CA PRO A 51 11.21 10.02 -23.11
C PRO A 51 12.10 10.58 -22.00
N ILE A 52 13.30 10.03 -21.89
CA ILE A 52 14.42 10.70 -21.22
C ILE A 52 14.87 11.83 -22.14
N ILE A 53 14.96 13.05 -21.61
CA ILE A 53 15.41 14.20 -22.39
C ILE A 53 16.92 14.14 -22.57
N ARG A 54 17.66 13.94 -21.47
CA ARG A 54 19.12 13.87 -21.47
C ARG A 54 19.67 13.30 -20.15
N VAL A 55 20.94 12.92 -20.17
CA VAL A 55 21.70 12.64 -18.95
C VAL A 55 21.86 13.93 -18.14
N ALA A 56 21.80 13.84 -16.84
CA ALA A 56 21.99 14.98 -15.96
C ALA A 56 23.47 15.44 -15.96
N THR A 57 23.65 16.73 -16.02
CA THR A 57 24.98 17.35 -15.89
C THR A 57 25.34 17.59 -14.42
N ASP A 58 26.55 17.98 -14.11
CA ASP A 58 26.97 18.37 -12.76
C ASP A 58 26.21 19.60 -12.27
N GLU A 59 25.87 20.52 -13.18
CA GLU A 59 25.00 21.67 -12.87
C GLU A 59 23.62 21.24 -12.46
N ASP A 60 23.04 20.24 -13.13
CA ASP A 60 21.71 19.69 -12.77
C ASP A 60 21.73 19.04 -11.39
N ARG A 61 22.80 18.32 -11.05
CA ARG A 61 23.00 17.75 -9.72
C ARG A 61 23.09 18.82 -8.65
N GLN A 62 23.80 19.91 -8.94
CA GLN A 62 23.88 21.04 -8.03
C GLN A 62 22.51 21.71 -7.83
N ILE A 63 21.77 22.00 -8.91
CA ILE A 63 20.41 22.57 -8.85
C ILE A 63 19.49 21.67 -8.02
N TYR A 64 19.56 20.36 -8.23
CA TYR A 64 18.75 19.40 -7.46
C TYR A 64 19.08 19.44 -5.98
N SER A 65 20.39 19.46 -5.63
CA SER A 65 20.84 19.55 -4.24
C SER A 65 20.40 20.86 -3.58
N GLU A 66 20.57 22.00 -4.26
CA GLU A 66 20.10 23.29 -3.78
C GLU A 66 18.59 23.34 -3.57
N ASN A 67 17.80 22.75 -4.50
CA ASN A 67 16.35 22.67 -4.36
C ASN A 67 15.96 21.87 -3.12
N LYS A 68 16.69 20.80 -2.84
CA LYS A 68 16.46 19.96 -1.68
C LYS A 68 16.78 20.64 -0.34
N GLU A 69 17.82 21.48 -0.33
CA GLU A 69 18.15 22.30 0.84
C GLU A 69 17.13 23.41 1.07
N LYS A 70 16.80 24.15 0.01
CA LYS A 70 15.75 25.19 0.07
C LYS A 70 14.39 24.63 0.47
N ALA A 71 14.06 23.40 0.07
CA ALA A 71 12.82 22.75 0.49
C ALA A 71 12.74 22.59 2.00
N LYS A 72 13.84 22.29 2.69
CA LYS A 72 13.86 22.16 4.17
C LYS A 72 13.52 23.48 4.85
N GLU A 73 14.15 24.58 4.43
CA GLU A 73 13.88 25.92 4.98
C GLU A 73 12.43 26.34 4.69
N THR A 74 11.97 26.06 3.48
CA THR A 74 10.59 26.31 3.03
C THR A 74 9.58 25.53 3.85
N PHE A 75 9.89 24.29 4.20
CA PHE A 75 9.04 23.43 5.02
C PHE A 75 8.82 24.04 6.42
N GLU A 76 9.88 24.45 7.08
CA GLU A 76 9.81 25.06 8.40
C GLU A 76 8.98 26.35 8.38
N LEU A 77 9.20 27.21 7.39
CA LEU A 77 8.46 28.46 7.24
C LEU A 77 6.98 28.21 6.94
N CYS A 78 6.66 27.25 6.08
CA CYS A 78 5.28 26.88 5.79
C CYS A 78 4.58 26.34 7.05
N GLN A 79 5.28 25.52 7.85
CA GLN A 79 4.75 24.99 9.11
C GLN A 79 4.43 26.11 10.11
N GLN A 80 5.26 27.16 10.17
CA GLN A 80 4.98 28.36 11.00
C GLN A 80 3.73 29.08 10.49
N LYS A 81 3.59 29.28 9.18
CA LYS A 81 2.43 29.93 8.57
C LYS A 81 1.14 29.16 8.79
N ILE A 82 1.16 27.83 8.69
CA ILE A 82 0.01 26.97 9.01
C ILE A 82 -0.46 27.21 10.45
N LYS A 83 0.48 27.33 11.40
CA LYS A 83 0.15 27.64 12.80
C LYS A 83 -0.42 29.06 12.98
N GLU A 84 0.16 30.07 12.30
CA GLU A 84 -0.32 31.46 12.34
C GLU A 84 -1.77 31.54 11.82
N HIS A 85 -2.10 30.83 10.75
CA HIS A 85 -3.46 30.77 10.20
C HIS A 85 -4.39 29.81 10.96
N SER A 86 -3.91 29.12 12.02
CA SER A 86 -4.68 28.16 12.83
C SER A 86 -5.38 27.07 11.98
N LEU A 87 -4.72 26.59 10.92
CA LEU A 87 -5.28 25.58 10.03
C LEU A 87 -5.09 24.18 10.62
N ASN A 88 -6.17 23.37 10.60
CA ASN A 88 -6.12 21.98 11.06
C ASN A 88 -5.61 21.06 9.94
N MET A 89 -4.33 21.20 9.60
CA MET A 89 -3.65 20.40 8.59
C MET A 89 -2.22 20.09 9.06
N PHE A 90 -1.71 18.94 8.59
CA PHE A 90 -0.34 18.53 8.85
C PHE A 90 0.46 18.58 7.55
N LEU A 91 1.50 19.40 7.53
CA LEU A 91 2.44 19.44 6.42
C LEU A 91 3.34 18.20 6.50
N ILE A 92 3.43 17.44 5.40
CA ILE A 92 4.19 16.20 5.33
C ILE A 92 5.50 16.39 4.60
N ASP A 93 5.47 17.10 3.46
CA ASP A 93 6.65 17.33 2.64
C ASP A 93 6.45 18.56 1.77
N CYS A 94 7.55 19.10 1.21
CA CYS A 94 7.49 20.10 0.17
C CYS A 94 8.62 19.88 -0.84
N GLU A 95 8.35 20.20 -2.10
CA GLU A 95 9.32 20.07 -3.17
C GLU A 95 9.24 21.23 -4.17
N TYR A 96 10.38 21.68 -4.62
CA TYR A 96 10.50 22.52 -5.80
C TYR A 96 10.54 21.65 -7.05
N THR A 97 9.82 22.08 -8.11
CA THR A 97 10.08 21.49 -9.44
C THR A 97 11.50 21.79 -9.87
N PHE A 98 12.07 20.94 -10.73
CA PHE A 98 13.47 21.07 -11.14
C PHE A 98 13.78 22.46 -11.73
N ASP A 99 12.83 23.03 -12.48
CA ASP A 99 12.88 24.36 -13.07
C ASP A 99 12.55 25.52 -12.11
N ARG A 100 12.24 25.21 -10.83
CA ARG A 100 11.82 26.16 -9.77
C ARG A 100 10.56 26.99 -10.12
N ASN A 101 9.81 26.61 -11.13
CA ASN A 101 8.59 27.33 -11.53
C ASN A 101 7.40 27.06 -10.60
N LYS A 102 7.46 25.94 -9.84
CA LYS A 102 6.41 25.55 -8.91
C LYS A 102 7.02 25.08 -7.58
N LEU A 103 6.30 25.35 -6.51
CA LEU A 103 6.56 24.84 -5.18
C LEU A 103 5.33 24.06 -4.73
N ILE A 104 5.50 22.76 -4.48
CA ILE A 104 4.41 21.86 -4.14
C ILE A 104 4.55 21.50 -2.66
N PHE A 105 3.45 21.65 -1.93
CA PHE A 105 3.33 21.25 -0.53
C PHE A 105 2.38 20.06 -0.42
N TYR A 106 2.82 19.00 0.22
CA TYR A 106 2.02 17.82 0.51
C TYR A 106 1.53 17.88 1.94
N PHE A 107 0.23 17.71 2.13
CA PHE A 107 -0.37 17.78 3.45
C PHE A 107 -1.46 16.74 3.64
N THR A 108 -1.78 16.43 4.91
CA THR A 108 -2.93 15.65 5.31
C THR A 108 -3.90 16.50 6.14
N ALA A 109 -5.19 16.20 6.02
CA ALA A 109 -6.24 16.85 6.79
C ALA A 109 -7.47 15.96 6.87
N GLU A 110 -8.21 16.03 7.97
CA GLU A 110 -9.42 15.24 8.19
C GLU A 110 -10.64 15.72 7.38
N GLY A 111 -10.57 16.92 6.82
CA GLY A 111 -11.68 17.53 6.08
C GLY A 111 -11.23 18.57 5.07
N ARG A 112 -12.18 19.31 4.54
CA ARG A 112 -11.93 20.41 3.61
C ARG A 112 -11.41 21.62 4.36
N ILE A 113 -10.23 22.12 3.98
CA ILE A 113 -9.58 23.28 4.58
C ILE A 113 -9.63 24.47 3.61
N ASP A 114 -9.86 25.66 4.15
CA ASP A 114 -9.71 26.90 3.40
C ASP A 114 -8.29 27.45 3.59
N PHE A 115 -7.47 27.25 2.59
CA PHE A 115 -6.05 27.65 2.59
C PHE A 115 -5.78 28.86 1.67
N ARG A 116 -6.80 29.63 1.29
CA ARG A 116 -6.64 30.77 0.34
C ARG A 116 -5.68 31.82 0.85
N ASP A 117 -5.75 32.16 2.13
CA ASP A 117 -4.89 33.18 2.72
C ASP A 117 -3.48 32.64 2.95
N LEU A 118 -3.33 31.38 3.34
CA LEU A 118 -2.03 30.72 3.40
C LEU A 118 -1.32 30.74 2.03
N VAL A 119 -2.03 30.41 0.95
CA VAL A 119 -1.46 30.43 -0.41
C VAL A 119 -1.00 31.82 -0.80
N LYS A 120 -1.76 32.88 -0.47
CA LYS A 120 -1.36 34.28 -0.77
C LYS A 120 -0.06 34.65 -0.04
N ASP A 121 0.02 34.32 1.25
CA ASP A 121 1.21 34.59 2.04
C ASP A 121 2.44 33.85 1.52
N LEU A 122 2.29 32.53 1.23
CA LEU A 122 3.37 31.73 0.68
C LEU A 122 3.80 32.25 -0.71
N ALA A 123 2.86 32.62 -1.57
CA ALA A 123 3.16 33.18 -2.90
C ALA A 123 3.89 34.53 -2.80
N ALA A 124 3.54 35.38 -1.83
CA ALA A 124 4.22 36.66 -1.59
C ALA A 124 5.68 36.45 -1.11
N ILE A 125 5.93 35.42 -0.29
CA ILE A 125 7.25 35.10 0.25
C ILE A 125 8.14 34.46 -0.81
N PHE A 126 7.66 33.41 -1.46
CA PHE A 126 8.48 32.58 -2.37
C PHE A 126 8.49 33.08 -3.81
N LYS A 127 7.56 33.97 -4.19
CA LYS A 127 7.41 34.52 -5.55
C LYS A 127 7.35 33.45 -6.64
N THR A 128 6.80 32.30 -6.28
CA THR A 128 6.71 31.08 -7.12
C THR A 128 5.27 30.58 -7.08
N ARG A 129 4.86 29.84 -8.10
CA ARG A 129 3.53 29.24 -8.13
C ARG A 129 3.42 28.18 -7.03
N ILE A 130 2.52 28.39 -6.09
CA ILE A 130 2.25 27.49 -4.97
C ILE A 130 1.18 26.46 -5.37
N GLU A 131 1.43 25.20 -5.11
CA GLU A 131 0.49 24.11 -5.29
C GLU A 131 0.37 23.33 -3.96
N LEU A 132 -0.84 23.24 -3.41
CA LEU A 132 -1.14 22.47 -2.21
C LEU A 132 -1.83 21.17 -2.63
N ARG A 133 -1.24 20.03 -2.25
CA ARG A 133 -1.74 18.69 -2.54
C ARG A 133 -2.08 17.96 -1.26
N GLN A 134 -3.35 17.66 -1.09
CA GLN A 134 -3.77 16.74 -0.05
C GLN A 134 -3.39 15.33 -0.45
N ILE A 135 -2.73 14.60 0.45
CA ILE A 135 -2.34 13.20 0.28
C ILE A 135 -3.12 12.31 1.24
N GLY A 136 -3.24 11.03 0.87
CA GLY A 136 -3.89 10.06 1.71
C GLY A 136 -3.00 9.60 2.88
N VAL A 137 -3.61 9.05 3.92
CA VAL A 137 -2.90 8.57 5.12
C VAL A 137 -1.86 7.46 4.81
N ARG A 138 -2.07 6.68 3.76
CA ARG A 138 -1.08 5.68 3.33
C ARG A 138 0.12 6.34 2.65
N ASP A 139 -0.09 7.41 1.88
CA ASP A 139 0.99 8.16 1.24
C ASP A 139 1.81 8.93 2.28
N GLU A 140 1.16 9.46 3.32
CA GLU A 140 1.82 10.00 4.49
C GLU A 140 2.73 8.94 5.15
N ALA A 141 2.17 7.76 5.48
CA ALA A 141 2.93 6.67 6.06
C ALA A 141 4.08 6.20 5.15
N LYS A 142 3.88 6.19 3.82
CA LYS A 142 4.92 5.90 2.82
C LYS A 142 6.05 6.92 2.84
N SER A 143 5.73 8.20 2.98
CA SER A 143 6.72 9.30 3.01
C SER A 143 7.55 9.28 4.28
N ILE A 144 6.91 9.06 5.44
CA ILE A 144 7.58 8.99 6.75
C ILE A 144 8.40 7.70 6.87
N GLY A 145 7.90 6.59 6.32
CA GLY A 145 8.52 5.28 6.44
C GLY A 145 8.33 4.64 7.83
N GLY A 146 9.18 3.68 8.15
CA GLY A 146 9.17 3.01 9.46
C GLY A 146 9.01 1.50 9.36
N LEU A 147 8.67 0.87 10.51
CA LEU A 147 8.46 -0.56 10.64
C LEU A 147 6.97 -0.87 10.85
N GLY A 148 6.50 -1.91 10.20
CA GLY A 148 5.17 -2.46 10.46
C GLY A 148 5.13 -3.29 11.75
N PRO A 149 3.95 -3.68 12.23
CA PRO A 149 3.82 -4.58 13.39
C PRO A 149 4.44 -5.97 13.15
N CYS A 150 4.72 -6.35 11.92
CA CYS A 150 5.47 -7.56 11.54
C CYS A 150 6.99 -7.42 11.70
N GLY A 151 7.52 -6.27 12.14
CA GLY A 151 8.95 -5.98 12.31
C GLY A 151 9.72 -5.69 11.02
N ARG A 152 9.06 -5.73 9.85
CA ARG A 152 9.66 -5.38 8.55
C ARG A 152 9.38 -3.92 8.21
N LYS A 153 10.19 -3.35 7.28
CA LYS A 153 9.88 -2.04 6.69
C LYS A 153 8.46 -2.04 6.11
N LEU A 154 7.79 -0.89 6.16
CA LEU A 154 6.45 -0.75 5.59
C LEU A 154 6.42 -1.19 4.13
N CYS A 155 5.44 -2.03 3.76
CA CYS A 155 5.28 -2.51 2.39
C CYS A 155 5.18 -1.34 1.40
N CYS A 156 4.38 -0.31 1.76
CA CYS A 156 4.18 0.88 0.93
C CYS A 156 5.44 1.71 0.72
N SER A 157 6.38 1.74 1.67
CA SER A 157 7.64 2.49 1.54
C SER A 157 8.80 1.68 0.96
N SER A 158 8.62 0.36 0.76
CA SER A 158 9.70 -0.52 0.31
C SER A 158 9.48 -1.10 -1.08
N TRP A 159 8.49 -1.96 -1.26
CA TRP A 159 8.34 -2.75 -2.49
C TRP A 159 6.94 -2.72 -3.12
N LEU A 160 5.89 -2.45 -2.33
CA LEU A 160 4.51 -2.45 -2.84
C LEU A 160 4.18 -1.07 -3.42
N GLY A 161 4.04 -1.00 -4.74
CA GLY A 161 3.75 0.22 -5.49
C GLY A 161 2.26 0.42 -5.75
N ASP A 162 1.54 -0.67 -6.09
CA ASP A 162 0.12 -0.64 -6.41
C ASP A 162 -0.72 -1.08 -5.23
N PHE A 163 -1.80 -0.36 -4.98
CA PHE A 163 -2.73 -0.63 -3.90
C PHE A 163 -4.11 -0.89 -4.45
N GLN A 164 -4.61 -2.09 -4.16
CA GLN A 164 -5.98 -2.47 -4.44
C GLN A 164 -6.80 -2.39 -3.16
N PRO A 165 -8.12 -2.23 -3.25
CA PRO A 165 -9.00 -2.23 -2.10
C PRO A 165 -8.84 -3.50 -1.26
N VAL A 166 -8.80 -3.35 0.06
CA VAL A 166 -8.67 -4.44 1.02
C VAL A 166 -9.96 -4.56 1.81
N SER A 167 -10.48 -5.77 1.94
CA SER A 167 -11.70 -6.04 2.69
C SER A 167 -11.45 -6.91 3.93
N ILE A 168 -12.34 -6.82 4.91
CA ILE A 168 -12.34 -7.65 6.12
C ILE A 168 -12.42 -9.13 5.77
N LYS A 169 -13.10 -9.48 4.66
CA LYS A 169 -13.16 -10.86 4.19
C LYS A 169 -11.78 -11.46 3.97
N MET A 170 -10.84 -10.69 3.42
CA MET A 170 -9.46 -11.15 3.19
C MET A 170 -8.74 -11.49 4.50
N ALA A 171 -9.00 -10.73 5.58
CA ALA A 171 -8.48 -11.05 6.90
C ALA A 171 -9.08 -12.34 7.48
N LYS A 172 -10.38 -12.58 7.24
CA LYS A 172 -11.05 -13.84 7.62
C LYS A 172 -10.48 -15.03 6.88
N ASP A 173 -10.33 -14.92 5.56
CA ASP A 173 -9.79 -15.98 4.71
C ASP A 173 -8.36 -16.36 5.12
N GLN A 174 -7.58 -15.38 5.63
CA GLN A 174 -6.24 -15.57 6.18
C GLN A 174 -6.22 -15.96 7.67
N SER A 175 -7.37 -16.28 8.26
CA SER A 175 -7.54 -16.70 9.65
C SER A 175 -6.95 -15.72 10.67
N LEU A 176 -6.97 -14.42 10.38
CA LEU A 176 -6.50 -13.38 11.29
C LEU A 176 -7.58 -12.97 12.28
N SER A 177 -7.14 -12.60 13.47
CA SER A 177 -8.04 -12.03 14.49
C SER A 177 -8.65 -10.72 13.98
N LEU A 178 -9.97 -10.59 14.02
CA LEU A 178 -10.70 -9.41 13.57
C LEU A 178 -10.61 -8.24 14.58
N ASN A 179 -9.52 -8.11 15.28
CA ASN A 179 -9.26 -6.96 16.14
C ASN A 179 -8.70 -5.82 15.28
N PRO A 180 -9.35 -4.64 15.21
CA PRO A 180 -8.90 -3.51 14.41
C PRO A 180 -7.42 -3.16 14.60
N THR A 181 -6.93 -3.19 15.84
CA THR A 181 -5.53 -2.87 16.15
C THR A 181 -4.52 -3.91 15.65
N LYS A 182 -4.97 -5.15 15.37
CA LYS A 182 -4.10 -6.25 14.92
C LYS A 182 -4.09 -6.44 13.41
N ILE A 183 -5.04 -5.84 12.69
CA ILE A 183 -5.17 -5.96 11.23
C ILE A 183 -5.04 -4.63 10.49
N SER A 184 -4.80 -3.53 11.22
CA SER A 184 -4.53 -2.21 10.65
C SER A 184 -3.05 -1.85 10.71
N GLY A 185 -2.61 -1.15 9.66
CA GLY A 185 -1.27 -0.58 9.58
C GLY A 185 -1.16 0.73 10.35
N ILE A 186 0.04 1.29 10.41
CA ILE A 186 0.29 2.62 11.02
C ILE A 186 -0.48 3.74 10.31
N CYS A 187 -0.89 3.51 9.06
CA CYS A 187 -1.75 4.44 8.31
C CYS A 187 -3.23 4.37 8.71
N GLY A 188 -3.62 3.53 9.68
CA GLY A 188 -4.99 3.38 10.12
C GLY A 188 -5.91 2.62 9.16
N ARG A 189 -5.40 2.05 8.06
CA ARG A 189 -6.15 1.20 7.13
C ARG A 189 -5.76 -0.26 7.28
N LEU A 190 -6.56 -1.18 6.73
CA LEU A 190 -6.23 -2.61 6.72
C LEU A 190 -4.86 -2.85 6.09
N PHE A 191 -4.19 -3.91 6.55
CA PHE A 191 -2.87 -4.28 6.00
C PHE A 191 -2.92 -4.51 4.50
N CYS A 192 -2.09 -3.81 3.75
CA CYS A 192 -1.97 -3.97 2.30
C CYS A 192 -1.44 -5.36 1.89
N CYS A 193 -0.70 -6.05 2.76
CA CYS A 193 -0.26 -7.43 2.52
C CYS A 193 -1.43 -8.42 2.49
N LEU A 194 -2.58 -8.13 3.12
CA LEU A 194 -3.77 -8.97 3.04
C LEU A 194 -4.22 -9.18 1.59
N LYS A 195 -4.29 -8.10 0.80
CA LYS A 195 -4.65 -8.22 -0.62
C LYS A 195 -3.52 -8.86 -1.43
N TYR A 196 -2.27 -8.53 -1.14
CA TYR A 196 -1.13 -9.09 -1.85
C TYR A 196 -1.06 -10.62 -1.74
N GLU A 197 -1.38 -11.16 -0.56
CA GLU A 197 -1.34 -12.61 -0.31
C GLU A 197 -2.67 -13.30 -0.60
N HIS A 198 -3.77 -12.53 -0.77
CA HIS A 198 -5.13 -13.07 -0.83
C HIS A 198 -5.33 -14.14 -1.91
N ASP A 199 -4.76 -13.94 -3.08
CA ASP A 199 -4.99 -14.84 -4.21
C ASP A 199 -4.40 -16.24 -3.94
N VAL A 200 -3.23 -16.29 -3.29
CA VAL A 200 -2.60 -17.55 -2.83
C VAL A 200 -3.46 -18.25 -1.78
N TYR A 201 -4.01 -17.48 -0.82
CA TYR A 201 -4.92 -18.05 0.17
C TYR A 201 -6.23 -18.54 -0.45
N ALA A 202 -6.78 -17.81 -1.41
CA ALA A 202 -8.03 -18.18 -2.08
C ALA A 202 -7.87 -19.50 -2.85
N GLU A 203 -6.80 -19.65 -3.62
CA GLU A 203 -6.47 -20.89 -4.32
C GLU A 203 -6.28 -22.07 -3.35
N ALA A 204 -5.54 -21.85 -2.26
CA ALA A 204 -5.30 -22.87 -1.25
C ALA A 204 -6.62 -23.28 -0.53
N ILE A 205 -7.49 -22.35 -0.21
CA ILE A 205 -8.80 -22.62 0.41
C ILE A 205 -9.70 -23.38 -0.54
N ASP A 206 -9.70 -23.05 -1.84
CA ASP A 206 -10.52 -23.74 -2.83
C ASP A 206 -10.07 -25.20 -3.07
N ALA A 207 -8.80 -25.48 -2.82
CA ALA A 207 -8.24 -26.84 -2.87
C ALA A 207 -8.51 -27.68 -1.61
N MET A 208 -9.12 -27.11 -0.56
CA MET A 208 -9.34 -27.76 0.72
C MET A 208 -10.82 -28.03 1.00
N PRO A 209 -11.16 -29.10 1.76
CA PRO A 209 -12.53 -29.33 2.23
C PRO A 209 -13.05 -28.18 3.08
N VAL A 210 -14.30 -27.79 2.89
CA VAL A 210 -14.94 -26.71 3.63
C VAL A 210 -15.13 -27.08 5.11
N VAL A 211 -14.98 -26.10 6.02
CA VAL A 211 -15.31 -26.28 7.44
C VAL A 211 -16.74 -26.80 7.58
N GLY A 212 -16.91 -27.84 8.39
CA GLY A 212 -18.19 -28.54 8.53
C GLY A 212 -18.35 -29.76 7.63
N SER A 213 -17.42 -30.03 6.72
CA SER A 213 -17.42 -31.23 5.88
C SER A 213 -17.27 -32.49 6.73
N LEU A 214 -18.02 -33.54 6.36
CA LEU A 214 -17.85 -34.87 6.90
C LEU A 214 -16.75 -35.58 6.13
N VAL A 215 -15.78 -36.07 6.84
CA VAL A 215 -14.58 -36.67 6.27
C VAL A 215 -14.27 -38.01 6.92
N LYS A 216 -13.52 -38.85 6.20
CA LYS A 216 -12.99 -40.12 6.70
C LYS A 216 -11.46 -40.06 6.70
N VAL A 217 -10.88 -40.41 7.80
CA VAL A 217 -9.43 -40.60 7.97
C VAL A 217 -9.23 -42.02 8.44
N ASP A 218 -8.52 -42.82 7.68
CA ASP A 218 -8.45 -44.28 7.85
C ASP A 218 -9.85 -44.91 7.94
N GLU A 219 -10.22 -45.48 9.08
CA GLU A 219 -11.55 -46.05 9.34
C GLU A 219 -12.48 -45.12 10.15
N LEU A 220 -11.97 -43.99 10.64
CA LEU A 220 -12.71 -43.09 11.52
C LEU A 220 -13.41 -41.99 10.71
N LYS A 221 -14.65 -41.66 11.10
CA LYS A 221 -15.41 -40.54 10.56
C LYS A 221 -15.33 -39.35 11.51
N GLY A 222 -15.12 -38.16 10.93
CA GLY A 222 -15.05 -36.92 11.70
C GLY A 222 -15.61 -35.74 10.90
N LYS A 223 -15.66 -34.60 11.57
CA LYS A 223 -16.10 -33.33 11.01
C LYS A 223 -14.94 -32.34 11.01
N VAL A 224 -14.72 -31.66 9.90
CA VAL A 224 -13.72 -30.58 9.78
C VAL A 224 -14.19 -29.40 10.62
N ILE A 225 -13.39 -29.00 11.61
CA ILE A 225 -13.68 -27.84 12.48
C ILE A 225 -12.84 -26.62 12.12
N GLU A 226 -11.64 -26.83 11.53
CA GLU A 226 -10.73 -25.76 11.15
C GLU A 226 -9.87 -26.19 9.96
N VAL A 227 -9.49 -25.25 9.12
CA VAL A 227 -8.65 -25.47 7.94
C VAL A 227 -7.47 -24.52 7.99
N ASN A 228 -6.26 -25.03 7.82
CA ASN A 228 -5.07 -24.23 7.60
C ASN A 228 -4.62 -24.41 6.15
N PRO A 229 -4.94 -23.45 5.27
CA PRO A 229 -4.70 -23.62 3.84
C PRO A 229 -3.22 -23.64 3.47
N LEU A 230 -2.37 -22.87 4.16
CA LEU A 230 -0.93 -22.80 3.84
C LEU A 230 -0.15 -24.05 4.26
N LEU A 231 -0.56 -24.71 5.34
CA LEU A 231 0.06 -25.96 5.81
C LEU A 231 -0.66 -27.19 5.24
N GLU A 232 -1.72 -26.98 4.46
CA GLU A 232 -2.57 -28.05 3.92
C GLU A 232 -3.11 -28.99 5.00
N GLN A 233 -3.40 -28.44 6.18
CA GLN A 233 -3.83 -29.20 7.37
C GLN A 233 -5.28 -28.93 7.70
N LEU A 234 -5.94 -30.00 8.13
CA LEU A 234 -7.33 -30.01 8.58
C LEU A 234 -7.36 -30.42 10.06
N ARG A 235 -8.09 -29.68 10.85
CA ARG A 235 -8.41 -30.03 12.23
C ARG A 235 -9.74 -30.71 12.24
N ILE A 236 -9.79 -31.98 12.63
CA ILE A 236 -10.94 -32.85 12.51
C ILE A 236 -11.37 -33.29 13.90
N GLU A 237 -12.66 -33.12 14.21
CA GLU A 237 -13.30 -33.67 15.40
C GLU A 237 -13.98 -34.99 15.04
N PHE A 238 -13.57 -36.07 15.72
CA PHE A 238 -14.16 -37.39 15.56
C PHE A 238 -15.37 -37.62 16.47
N ASN A 239 -16.11 -38.69 16.22
CA ASN A 239 -17.34 -39.02 16.98
C ASN A 239 -17.09 -39.24 18.49
N ASP A 240 -15.89 -39.62 18.88
CA ASP A 240 -15.42 -39.78 20.28
C ASP A 240 -14.98 -38.42 20.90
N LYS A 241 -15.21 -37.30 20.22
CA LYS A 241 -14.77 -35.95 20.60
C LYS A 241 -13.25 -35.74 20.61
N THR A 242 -12.48 -36.68 20.09
CA THR A 242 -11.07 -36.47 19.89
C THR A 242 -10.83 -35.53 18.73
N ILE A 243 -9.79 -34.66 18.86
CA ILE A 243 -9.40 -33.73 17.81
C ILE A 243 -8.03 -34.15 17.30
N LYS A 244 -7.91 -34.33 15.99
CA LYS A 244 -6.63 -34.66 15.34
C LYS A 244 -6.37 -33.68 14.19
N ILE A 245 -5.11 -33.37 13.98
CA ILE A 245 -4.65 -32.60 12.81
C ILE A 245 -4.16 -33.61 11.78
N CYS A 246 -4.72 -33.53 10.58
CA CYS A 246 -4.39 -34.40 9.45
C CYS A 246 -4.02 -33.58 8.22
N HIS A 247 -3.14 -34.10 7.39
CA HIS A 247 -2.84 -33.49 6.08
C HIS A 247 -4.01 -33.75 5.10
N LYS A 248 -4.23 -32.86 4.15
CA LYS A 248 -5.35 -33.00 3.19
C LYS A 248 -5.36 -34.34 2.45
N ASP A 249 -4.16 -34.87 2.13
CA ASP A 249 -4.02 -36.12 1.36
C ASP A 249 -4.41 -37.36 2.17
N GLU A 250 -4.46 -37.27 3.50
CA GLU A 250 -4.88 -38.34 4.41
C GLU A 250 -6.40 -38.41 4.56
N VAL A 251 -7.10 -37.42 3.99
CA VAL A 251 -8.50 -37.16 4.29
C VAL A 251 -9.37 -37.45 3.07
N LYS A 252 -10.35 -38.36 3.21
CA LYS A 252 -11.35 -38.61 2.18
C LYS A 252 -12.66 -37.89 2.52
N VAL A 253 -13.08 -36.96 1.66
CA VAL A 253 -14.34 -36.23 1.83
C VAL A 253 -15.51 -37.16 1.54
N LEU A 254 -16.46 -37.24 2.47
CA LEU A 254 -17.69 -38.02 2.35
C LEU A 254 -18.87 -37.12 1.98
N HIS A 255 -18.96 -35.96 2.56
CA HIS A 255 -20.04 -35.00 2.30
C HIS A 255 -19.54 -33.57 2.57
N GLU A 256 -19.74 -32.70 1.61
CA GLU A 256 -19.47 -31.28 1.78
C GLU A 256 -20.79 -30.51 1.97
N PRO A 257 -20.88 -29.62 2.98
CA PRO A 257 -21.99 -28.68 3.06
C PRO A 257 -21.91 -27.75 1.84
N LYS A 258 -23.05 -27.32 1.31
CA LYS A 258 -23.09 -26.33 0.22
C LYS A 258 -22.26 -25.13 0.62
N LYS A 259 -21.28 -24.77 -0.20
CA LYS A 259 -20.50 -23.51 -0.03
C LYS A 259 -21.53 -22.36 -0.02
N CYS A 260 -21.86 -21.84 1.15
CA CYS A 260 -22.56 -20.57 1.21
C CYS A 260 -21.52 -19.49 0.96
N GLY A 261 -21.74 -18.68 -0.08
CA GLY A 261 -20.81 -17.61 -0.43
C GLY A 261 -20.67 -16.60 0.71
N GLY A 262 -19.72 -16.85 1.61
CA GLY A 262 -19.46 -16.01 2.78
C GLY A 262 -19.25 -16.72 4.11
N CYS A 263 -19.35 -18.05 4.18
CA CYS A 263 -19.12 -18.82 5.42
C CYS A 263 -17.63 -19.16 5.66
N GLY A 264 -16.78 -18.14 5.74
CA GLY A 264 -15.57 -18.26 6.54
C GLY A 264 -15.86 -17.58 7.88
N LEU A 265 -15.68 -18.27 8.99
CA LEU A 265 -15.89 -17.78 10.37
C LEU A 265 -17.11 -16.85 10.53
N ARG A 266 -18.15 -17.35 11.16
CA ARG A 266 -19.34 -16.57 11.50
C ARG A 266 -18.92 -15.31 12.25
N ASP A 267 -19.63 -14.20 12.03
CA ASP A 267 -19.51 -12.98 12.84
C ASP A 267 -19.96 -13.22 14.31
N GLU A 268 -19.94 -14.48 14.75
CA GLU A 268 -20.35 -14.92 16.08
C GLU A 268 -19.38 -14.37 17.11
N GLY A 269 -19.75 -13.26 17.73
CA GLY A 269 -19.04 -12.66 18.85
C GLY A 269 -18.47 -11.26 18.65
N LEU A 270 -18.59 -10.67 17.47
CA LEU A 270 -18.21 -9.26 17.28
C LEU A 270 -19.40 -8.37 17.63
N ASP A 271 -19.15 -7.38 18.48
CA ASP A 271 -20.14 -6.35 18.77
C ASP A 271 -20.30 -5.37 17.59
N GLU A 272 -21.44 -4.69 17.53
CA GLU A 272 -21.71 -3.73 16.44
C GLU A 272 -20.67 -2.59 16.37
N ALA A 273 -20.07 -2.20 17.50
CA ALA A 273 -19.07 -1.15 17.56
C ALA A 273 -17.81 -1.59 16.83
N THR A 274 -17.31 -2.79 17.12
CA THR A 274 -16.15 -3.38 16.45
C THR A 274 -16.39 -3.57 14.95
N LEU A 275 -17.59 -3.98 14.53
CA LEU A 275 -17.96 -4.09 13.12
C LEU A 275 -17.96 -2.73 12.40
N ARG A 276 -18.40 -1.67 13.07
CA ARG A 276 -18.35 -0.31 12.52
C ARG A 276 -16.91 0.22 12.41
N GLU A 277 -16.06 -0.08 13.38
CA GLU A 277 -14.63 0.26 13.32
C GLU A 277 -13.93 -0.47 12.19
N LEU A 278 -14.16 -1.78 12.05
CA LEU A 278 -13.58 -2.58 10.97
C LEU A 278 -13.96 -2.04 9.59
N LYS A 279 -15.24 -1.67 9.39
CA LYS A 279 -15.69 -1.08 8.12
C LYS A 279 -15.04 0.26 7.78
N LYS A 280 -14.60 1.04 8.78
CA LYS A 280 -13.84 2.28 8.54
C LYS A 280 -12.40 2.05 8.08
N LEU A 281 -11.86 0.86 8.32
CA LEU A 281 -10.52 0.47 7.91
C LEU A 281 -10.45 -0.05 6.47
N GLU A 282 -11.59 -0.44 5.89
CA GLU A 282 -11.68 -0.86 4.49
C GLU A 282 -11.37 0.33 3.55
N ASP A 283 -10.73 0.03 2.42
CA ASP A 283 -10.38 1.06 1.41
C ASP A 283 -11.57 1.51 0.58
#